data_ba1f27c544d55223b43ad1cd06722b0e
#
_entry.id   ba1f27c544d55223b43ad1cd06722b0e
#
_cell.length_a   1.000
_cell.length_b   1.000
_cell.length_c   1.000
_cell.angle_alpha   90.00
_cell.angle_beta   90.00
_cell.angle_gamma   90.00
#
_symmetry.space_group_name_H-M   'P 1'
#
loop_
_entity.id
_entity.type
_entity.pdbx_description
1 polymer ?
#
loop_
_entity_poly.entity_id
_entity_poly.type
_entity_poly.pdbx_seq_one_letter_code
_entity_poly.pdbx_strand_id
1 'polypeptide(L)'
;AGAPMYVHRFHDENKKSAKYWRDIGTLDAYFEANLDLCAVNPEFNLYDPGWPLRTHQVQAPPAKFVFADEGRRSGQALDSIISAGCIVSGSRVTGSVLCPNVRVHSFCHIEQSILMPGVHVGRHARLRRVIVDRDVTIPRGACIGYFPEEDRKRHTVSDKGGVVVTTEDEPYVGEVPP
;
A
#
# COMPACT_ATOMS: atom_id res chain seq x y z
N ALA A 1 -33.95 28.00 24.68
CA ALA A 1 -33.73 26.78 25.46
C ALA A 1 -32.57 26.03 24.83
N GLY A 2 -31.44 25.90 25.57
CA GLY A 2 -30.28 25.12 25.06
C GLY A 2 -30.61 23.63 25.10
N ALA A 3 -30.30 22.92 23.97
CA ALA A 3 -30.37 21.48 23.99
C ALA A 3 -29.35 20.89 24.99
N PRO A 4 -29.69 19.82 25.69
CA PRO A 4 -28.74 19.17 26.60
C PRO A 4 -27.55 18.61 25.81
N MET A 5 -26.33 18.92 26.23
CA MET A 5 -25.10 18.38 25.65
C MET A 5 -24.56 17.28 26.56
N TYR A 6 -24.23 16.15 25.98
CA TYR A 6 -23.65 15.01 26.66
C TYR A 6 -22.23 14.75 26.13
N VAL A 7 -21.30 14.48 27.03
CA VAL A 7 -19.93 14.08 26.67
C VAL A 7 -19.88 12.56 26.56
N HIS A 8 -19.47 12.05 25.39
CA HIS A 8 -19.17 10.64 25.20
C HIS A 8 -17.67 10.41 25.36
N ARG A 9 -17.30 9.49 26.25
CA ARG A 9 -15.90 9.08 26.39
C ARG A 9 -15.51 8.19 25.21
N PHE A 10 -14.54 8.65 24.41
CA PHE A 10 -13.97 7.88 23.30
C PHE A 10 -12.96 6.86 23.86
N HIS A 11 -13.49 5.82 24.50
CA HIS A 11 -12.74 4.81 25.22
C HIS A 11 -13.28 3.42 24.88
N ASP A 12 -12.36 2.47 24.68
CA ASP A 12 -12.69 1.07 24.54
C ASP A 12 -12.71 0.43 25.93
N GLU A 13 -13.89 0.10 26.41
CA GLU A 13 -14.06 -0.45 27.76
C GLU A 13 -13.40 -1.82 27.94
N ASN A 14 -13.28 -2.59 26.85
CA ASN A 14 -12.67 -3.93 26.87
C ASN A 14 -11.14 -3.82 26.92
N LYS A 15 -10.56 -2.94 26.12
CA LYS A 15 -9.10 -2.73 26.06
C LYS A 15 -8.60 -1.73 27.10
N LYS A 16 -9.49 -1.02 27.81
CA LYS A 16 -9.17 0.05 28.78
C LYS A 16 -8.25 1.13 28.20
N SER A 17 -8.38 1.42 26.91
CA SER A 17 -7.60 2.38 26.16
C SER A 17 -8.50 3.29 25.31
N ALA A 18 -7.98 4.38 24.77
CA ALA A 18 -8.71 5.16 23.78
C ALA A 18 -9.06 4.29 22.57
N LYS A 19 -10.23 4.50 21.97
CA LYS A 19 -10.58 3.85 20.71
C LYS A 19 -9.61 4.32 19.63
N TYR A 20 -9.40 3.48 18.62
CA TYR A 20 -8.57 3.86 17.49
C TYR A 20 -9.12 5.11 16.80
N TRP A 21 -8.29 6.10 16.68
CA TRP A 21 -8.54 7.29 15.88
C TRP A 21 -7.20 7.83 15.37
N ARG A 22 -7.14 8.14 14.09
CA ARG A 22 -5.94 8.69 13.48
C ARG A 22 -6.31 9.78 12.48
N ASP A 23 -5.64 10.91 12.56
CA ASP A 23 -5.73 11.95 11.54
C ASP A 23 -4.91 11.51 10.32
N ILE A 24 -5.54 11.55 9.14
CA ILE A 24 -4.91 11.22 7.85
C ILE A 24 -4.84 12.43 6.91
N GLY A 25 -4.78 13.64 7.47
CA GLY A 25 -4.76 14.89 6.70
C GLY A 25 -3.48 15.16 5.91
N THR A 26 -2.46 14.31 6.00
CA THR A 26 -1.21 14.42 5.22
C THR A 26 -0.88 13.10 4.53
N LEU A 27 -0.06 13.16 3.47
CA LEU A 27 0.42 11.97 2.76
C LEU A 27 1.15 11.00 3.70
N ASP A 28 2.01 11.53 4.58
CA ASP A 28 2.75 10.72 5.55
C ASP A 28 1.81 10.03 6.53
N ALA A 29 0.83 10.76 7.09
CA ALA A 29 -0.13 10.17 8.03
C ALA A 29 -1.01 9.10 7.36
N TYR A 30 -1.45 9.33 6.12
CA TYR A 30 -2.17 8.34 5.32
C TYR A 30 -1.31 7.09 5.07
N PHE A 31 -0.06 7.29 4.66
CA PHE A 31 0.90 6.22 4.40
C PHE A 31 1.14 5.36 5.65
N GLU A 32 1.46 5.98 6.76
CA GLU A 32 1.71 5.29 8.03
C GLU A 32 0.47 4.52 8.50
N ALA A 33 -0.73 5.14 8.44
CA ALA A 33 -1.97 4.49 8.85
C ALA A 33 -2.27 3.22 8.04
N ASN A 34 -1.93 3.20 6.74
CA ASN A 34 -2.08 2.01 5.91
C ASN A 34 -1.03 0.94 6.24
N LEU A 35 0.22 1.32 6.46
CA LEU A 35 1.28 0.37 6.79
C LEU A 35 1.14 -0.23 8.19
N ASP A 36 0.56 0.48 9.14
CA ASP A 36 0.24 -0.06 10.46
C ASP A 36 -0.67 -1.29 10.37
N LEU A 37 -1.52 -1.38 9.36
CA LEU A 37 -2.36 -2.56 9.12
C LEU A 37 -1.55 -3.83 8.84
N CYS A 38 -0.31 -3.68 8.34
CA CYS A 38 0.61 -4.79 8.06
C CYS A 38 1.34 -5.30 9.32
N ALA A 39 1.23 -4.60 10.45
CA ALA A 39 1.86 -5.01 11.70
C ALA A 39 1.27 -6.34 12.20
N VAL A 40 2.07 -7.11 12.94
CA VAL A 40 1.63 -8.37 13.56
C VAL A 40 0.45 -8.16 14.51
N ASN A 41 0.49 -7.08 15.29
CA ASN A 41 -0.57 -6.67 16.19
C ASN A 41 -0.99 -5.24 15.85
N PRO A 42 -1.78 -5.03 14.79
CA PRO A 42 -2.20 -3.70 14.39
C PRO A 42 -3.15 -3.12 15.44
N GLU A 43 -3.02 -1.83 15.71
CA GLU A 43 -3.93 -1.12 16.62
C GLU A 43 -5.37 -1.15 16.08
N PHE A 44 -5.50 -1.01 14.74
CA PHE A 44 -6.74 -1.19 14.00
C PHE A 44 -6.74 -2.54 13.28
N ASN A 45 -7.46 -3.51 13.85
CA ASN A 45 -7.47 -4.89 13.33
C ASN A 45 -8.61 -5.12 12.34
N LEU A 46 -8.29 -5.30 11.06
CA LEU A 46 -9.27 -5.63 10.00
C LEU A 46 -9.92 -7.01 10.19
N TYR A 47 -9.30 -7.90 10.96
CA TYR A 47 -9.72 -9.29 11.16
C TYR A 47 -10.47 -9.51 12.47
N ASP A 48 -10.88 -8.44 13.16
CA ASP A 48 -11.66 -8.54 14.40
C ASP A 48 -13.11 -8.97 14.09
N PRO A 49 -13.53 -10.18 14.44
CA PRO A 49 -14.89 -10.65 14.21
C PRO A 49 -15.92 -9.91 15.08
N GLY A 50 -15.49 -9.33 16.19
CA GLY A 50 -16.35 -8.51 17.07
C GLY A 50 -16.68 -7.13 16.49
N TRP A 51 -15.87 -6.65 15.53
CA TRP A 51 -16.10 -5.41 14.83
C TRP A 51 -15.83 -5.52 13.34
N PRO A 52 -16.66 -6.25 12.59
CA PRO A 52 -16.46 -6.45 11.16
C PRO A 52 -16.65 -5.13 10.38
N LEU A 53 -15.66 -4.78 9.58
CA LEU A 53 -15.74 -3.65 8.68
C LEU A 53 -16.61 -4.01 7.47
N ARG A 54 -17.78 -3.40 7.40
CA ARG A 54 -18.71 -3.58 6.29
C ARG A 54 -18.50 -2.46 5.28
N THR A 55 -17.81 -2.76 4.20
CA THR A 55 -17.54 -1.83 3.09
C THR A 55 -17.84 -2.52 1.77
N HIS A 56 -17.83 -1.74 0.69
CA HIS A 56 -17.94 -2.30 -0.66
C HIS A 56 -16.74 -3.22 -0.94
N GLN A 57 -17.03 -4.46 -1.26
CA GLN A 57 -16.03 -5.43 -1.68
C GLN A 57 -16.24 -5.78 -3.15
N VAL A 58 -15.22 -5.55 -3.96
CA VAL A 58 -15.21 -6.01 -5.35
C VAL A 58 -15.16 -7.54 -5.34
N GLN A 59 -16.06 -8.19 -6.06
CA GLN A 59 -15.98 -9.62 -6.29
C GLN A 59 -14.81 -9.91 -7.24
N ALA A 60 -13.74 -10.45 -6.72
CA ALA A 60 -12.55 -10.81 -7.47
C ALA A 60 -12.04 -12.17 -6.99
N PRO A 61 -11.31 -12.93 -7.83
CA PRO A 61 -10.72 -14.20 -7.42
C PRO A 61 -9.69 -13.99 -6.31
N PRO A 62 -9.33 -15.04 -5.56
CA PRO A 62 -8.25 -14.96 -4.57
C PRO A 62 -6.95 -14.45 -5.17
N ALA A 63 -6.10 -13.83 -4.33
CA ALA A 63 -4.76 -13.42 -4.72
C ALA A 63 -3.93 -14.62 -5.19
N LYS A 64 -3.13 -14.43 -6.25
CA LYS A 64 -2.34 -15.49 -6.86
C LYS A 64 -0.84 -15.16 -6.85
N PHE A 65 -0.04 -16.09 -6.35
CA PHE A 65 1.42 -16.05 -6.34
C PHE A 65 1.95 -17.10 -7.31
N VAL A 66 2.72 -16.69 -8.32
CA VAL A 66 3.16 -17.57 -9.40
C VAL A 66 4.62 -17.36 -9.78
N PHE A 67 5.09 -18.27 -10.61
CA PHE A 67 6.47 -18.38 -11.06
C PHE A 67 7.46 -18.54 -9.90
N ALA A 68 7.49 -19.74 -9.34
CA ALA A 68 8.59 -20.20 -8.52
C ALA A 68 9.57 -20.97 -9.41
N ASP A 69 10.67 -20.33 -9.78
CA ASP A 69 11.82 -20.99 -10.41
C ASP A 69 12.90 -21.11 -9.36
N GLU A 70 13.35 -22.31 -9.05
CA GLU A 70 14.34 -22.57 -8.03
C GLU A 70 15.63 -21.76 -8.27
N GLY A 71 16.03 -20.98 -7.25
CA GLY A 71 17.21 -20.12 -7.29
C GLY A 71 17.12 -18.87 -8.18
N ARG A 72 16.02 -18.63 -8.89
CA ARG A 72 15.87 -17.47 -9.79
C ARG A 72 14.83 -16.46 -9.36
N ARG A 73 13.60 -16.90 -9.10
CA ARG A 73 12.49 -16.04 -8.71
C ARG A 73 11.41 -16.81 -7.97
N SER A 74 10.70 -16.13 -7.10
CA SER A 74 9.46 -16.63 -6.50
C SER A 74 8.51 -15.47 -6.23
N GLY A 75 7.21 -15.68 -6.45
CA GLY A 75 6.19 -14.73 -6.03
C GLY A 75 6.00 -14.81 -4.52
N GLN A 76 6.34 -13.75 -3.79
CA GLN A 76 6.30 -13.71 -2.32
C GLN A 76 5.69 -12.40 -1.83
N ALA A 77 4.94 -12.49 -0.72
CA ALA A 77 4.55 -11.33 0.06
C ALA A 77 4.81 -11.63 1.55
N LEU A 78 5.53 -10.74 2.21
CA LEU A 78 5.93 -10.84 3.61
C LEU A 78 5.44 -9.59 4.35
N ASP A 79 4.86 -9.78 5.52
CA ASP A 79 4.33 -8.69 6.36
C ASP A 79 3.47 -7.70 5.57
N SER A 80 2.60 -8.21 4.71
CA SER A 80 1.88 -7.42 3.70
C SER A 80 0.41 -7.81 3.61
N ILE A 81 -0.43 -6.88 3.23
CA ILE A 81 -1.85 -7.12 2.95
C ILE A 81 -2.04 -7.21 1.43
N ILE A 82 -2.55 -8.35 0.97
CA ILE A 82 -2.79 -8.60 -0.46
C ILE A 82 -4.27 -8.86 -0.68
N SER A 83 -4.92 -7.95 -1.38
CA SER A 83 -6.35 -8.03 -1.65
C SER A 83 -6.68 -9.03 -2.75
N ALA A 84 -7.98 -9.35 -2.89
CA ALA A 84 -8.49 -10.21 -3.94
C ALA A 84 -8.18 -9.68 -5.35
N GLY A 85 -8.03 -10.58 -6.32
CA GLY A 85 -7.71 -10.24 -7.71
C GLY A 85 -6.23 -9.94 -7.97
N CYS A 86 -5.40 -9.84 -6.94
CA CYS A 86 -3.98 -9.58 -7.11
C CYS A 86 -3.21 -10.76 -7.73
N ILE A 87 -2.23 -10.44 -8.58
CA ILE A 87 -1.29 -11.42 -9.11
C ILE A 87 0.14 -10.93 -8.85
N VAL A 88 0.89 -11.67 -8.03
CA VAL A 88 2.32 -11.43 -7.79
C VAL A 88 3.12 -12.49 -8.52
N SER A 89 3.80 -12.08 -9.60
CA SER A 89 4.46 -12.99 -10.54
C SER A 89 5.98 -12.95 -10.37
N GLY A 90 6.54 -13.89 -9.62
CA GLY A 90 8.01 -14.01 -9.47
C GLY A 90 8.68 -12.75 -8.93
N SER A 91 8.06 -12.10 -7.94
CA SER A 91 8.48 -10.83 -7.35
C SER A 91 8.36 -10.87 -5.84
N ARG A 92 9.07 -9.99 -5.17
CA ARG A 92 9.02 -9.84 -3.72
C ARG A 92 8.29 -8.58 -3.31
N VAL A 93 7.31 -8.74 -2.45
CA VAL A 93 6.55 -7.68 -1.80
C VAL A 93 6.81 -7.76 -0.29
N THR A 94 7.14 -6.66 0.36
CA THR A 94 7.45 -6.64 1.79
C THR A 94 6.85 -5.40 2.45
N GLY A 95 6.16 -5.59 3.58
CA GLY A 95 5.60 -4.50 4.39
C GLY A 95 4.68 -3.58 3.60
N SER A 96 3.86 -4.11 2.70
CA SER A 96 3.13 -3.32 1.70
C SER A 96 1.65 -3.68 1.64
N VAL A 97 0.85 -2.76 1.14
CA VAL A 97 -0.58 -2.95 0.92
C VAL A 97 -0.85 -2.97 -0.59
N LEU A 98 -1.35 -4.09 -1.10
CA LEU A 98 -1.82 -4.24 -2.46
C LEU A 98 -3.35 -4.28 -2.48
N CYS A 99 -3.95 -3.23 -3.00
CA CYS A 99 -5.40 -3.13 -3.18
C CYS A 99 -5.91 -4.10 -4.26
N PRO A 100 -7.24 -4.25 -4.44
CA PRO A 100 -7.78 -5.22 -5.39
C PRO A 100 -7.27 -5.06 -6.82
N ASN A 101 -7.07 -6.20 -7.51
CA ASN A 101 -6.68 -6.29 -8.92
C ASN A 101 -5.29 -5.74 -9.26
N VAL A 102 -4.41 -5.57 -8.29
CA VAL A 102 -3.02 -5.18 -8.55
C VAL A 102 -2.26 -6.33 -9.23
N ARG A 103 -1.50 -6.00 -10.27
CA ARG A 103 -0.66 -6.94 -10.99
C ARG A 103 0.81 -6.57 -10.92
N VAL A 104 1.62 -7.44 -10.32
CA VAL A 104 3.07 -7.29 -10.21
C VAL A 104 3.75 -8.30 -11.11
N HIS A 105 4.49 -7.81 -12.13
CA HIS A 105 5.27 -8.66 -13.03
C HIS A 105 6.57 -9.14 -12.37
N SER A 106 7.31 -10.03 -13.05
CA SER A 106 8.47 -10.71 -12.46
C SER A 106 9.66 -9.80 -12.20
N PHE A 107 10.45 -10.18 -11.19
CA PHE A 107 11.70 -9.54 -10.77
C PHE A 107 11.50 -8.14 -10.17
N CYS A 108 10.30 -7.82 -9.69
CA CYS A 108 10.06 -6.58 -8.97
C CYS A 108 10.40 -6.71 -7.49
N HIS A 109 10.79 -5.59 -6.90
CA HIS A 109 10.95 -5.43 -5.46
C HIS A 109 10.05 -4.29 -5.00
N ILE A 110 9.09 -4.60 -4.14
CA ILE A 110 8.14 -3.63 -3.59
C ILE A 110 8.29 -3.65 -2.08
N GLU A 111 8.67 -2.53 -1.51
CA GLU A 111 8.93 -2.38 -0.09
C GLU A 111 8.15 -1.20 0.48
N GLN A 112 7.48 -1.42 1.61
CA GLN A 112 6.77 -0.37 2.34
C GLN A 112 5.96 0.53 1.40
N SER A 113 5.12 -0.05 0.55
CA SER A 113 4.41 0.70 -0.49
C SER A 113 2.92 0.38 -0.48
N ILE A 114 2.13 1.32 -0.98
CA ILE A 114 0.69 1.20 -1.12
C ILE A 114 0.37 1.25 -2.61
N LEU A 115 -0.13 0.16 -3.15
CA LEU A 115 -0.57 0.09 -4.54
C LEU A 115 -2.09 0.10 -4.58
N MET A 116 -2.68 1.16 -5.13
CA MET A 116 -4.12 1.34 -5.24
C MET A 116 -4.76 0.37 -6.23
N PRO A 117 -6.10 0.24 -6.28
CA PRO A 117 -6.75 -0.72 -7.16
C PRO A 117 -6.34 -0.59 -8.62
N GLY A 118 -6.17 -1.74 -9.29
CA GLY A 118 -5.89 -1.79 -10.72
C GLY A 118 -4.46 -1.45 -11.14
N VAL A 119 -3.57 -1.18 -10.21
CA VAL A 119 -2.16 -0.84 -10.52
C VAL A 119 -1.45 -2.00 -11.20
N HIS A 120 -0.71 -1.70 -12.27
CA HIS A 120 0.14 -2.63 -13.00
C HIS A 120 1.61 -2.26 -12.82
N VAL A 121 2.42 -3.19 -12.29
CA VAL A 121 3.86 -2.97 -12.09
C VAL A 121 4.65 -3.78 -13.11
N GLY A 122 5.36 -3.09 -14.00
CA GLY A 122 6.20 -3.67 -15.04
C GLY A 122 7.41 -4.44 -14.47
N ARG A 123 7.96 -5.36 -15.29
CA ARG A 123 9.09 -6.23 -14.88
C ARG A 123 10.30 -5.42 -14.43
N HIS A 124 11.02 -5.93 -13.42
CA HIS A 124 12.24 -5.32 -12.86
C HIS A 124 12.02 -3.96 -12.17
N ALA A 125 10.78 -3.55 -11.94
CA ALA A 125 10.52 -2.31 -11.19
C ALA A 125 10.89 -2.46 -9.72
N ARG A 126 11.36 -1.37 -9.13
CA ARG A 126 11.73 -1.27 -7.72
C ARG A 126 10.98 -0.10 -7.11
N LEU A 127 10.15 -0.37 -6.13
CA LEU A 127 9.33 0.62 -5.43
C LEU A 127 9.67 0.58 -3.95
N ARG A 128 9.89 1.73 -3.34
CA ARG A 128 10.15 1.85 -1.92
C ARG A 128 9.51 3.11 -1.36
N ARG A 129 8.63 2.95 -0.36
CA ARG A 129 7.89 4.06 0.24
C ARG A 129 7.09 4.86 -0.78
N VAL A 130 6.36 4.14 -1.64
CA VAL A 130 5.59 4.74 -2.74
C VAL A 130 4.09 4.50 -2.51
N ILE A 131 3.29 5.53 -2.75
CA ILE A 131 1.85 5.40 -2.97
C ILE A 131 1.65 5.47 -4.48
N VAL A 132 1.16 4.39 -5.06
CA VAL A 132 0.80 4.34 -6.49
C VAL A 132 -0.71 4.49 -6.59
N ASP A 133 -1.17 5.51 -7.30
CA ASP A 133 -2.59 5.78 -7.46
C ASP A 133 -3.27 4.75 -8.35
N ARG A 134 -4.60 4.80 -8.36
CA ARG A 134 -5.48 3.85 -9.06
C ARG A 134 -5.15 3.76 -10.55
N ASP A 135 -5.20 2.52 -11.07
CA ASP A 135 -5.05 2.19 -12.49
C ASP A 135 -3.72 2.63 -13.14
N VAL A 136 -2.78 3.14 -12.35
CA VAL A 136 -1.45 3.55 -12.83
C VAL A 136 -0.64 2.35 -13.31
N THR A 137 0.03 2.51 -14.43
CA THR A 137 0.99 1.54 -14.95
C THR A 137 2.42 2.00 -14.70
N ILE A 138 3.11 1.30 -13.82
CA ILE A 138 4.54 1.49 -13.56
C ILE A 138 5.32 0.78 -14.67
N PRO A 139 6.18 1.46 -15.44
CA PRO A 139 6.89 0.86 -16.55
C PRO A 139 7.96 -0.15 -16.09
N ARG A 140 8.41 -0.95 -17.05
CA ARG A 140 9.50 -1.90 -16.81
C ARG A 140 10.75 -1.17 -16.32
N GLY A 141 11.37 -1.71 -15.27
CA GLY A 141 12.64 -1.23 -14.72
C GLY A 141 12.54 0.10 -13.95
N ALA A 142 11.35 0.67 -13.79
CA ALA A 142 11.18 1.88 -12.99
C ALA A 142 11.77 1.71 -11.58
N CYS A 143 12.45 2.74 -11.11
CA CYS A 143 13.03 2.80 -9.78
C CYS A 143 12.52 4.05 -9.08
N ILE A 144 11.58 3.88 -8.14
CA ILE A 144 10.86 4.98 -7.47
C ILE A 144 11.03 4.85 -5.96
N GLY A 145 11.32 5.95 -5.28
CA GLY A 145 11.53 6.01 -3.84
C GLY A 145 12.97 5.67 -3.39
N TYR A 146 13.89 5.57 -4.34
CA TYR A 146 15.31 5.31 -4.08
C TYR A 146 16.21 6.54 -4.29
N PHE A 147 15.77 7.48 -5.12
CA PHE A 147 16.53 8.66 -5.51
C PHE A 147 15.70 9.93 -5.28
N PRO A 148 15.68 10.50 -4.04
CA PRO A 148 14.78 11.59 -3.67
C PRO A 148 14.82 12.80 -4.59
N GLU A 149 16.00 13.16 -5.11
CA GLU A 149 16.14 14.31 -6.01
C GLU A 149 15.55 14.05 -7.40
N GLU A 150 15.62 12.83 -7.89
CA GLU A 150 15.00 12.44 -9.15
C GLU A 150 13.48 12.25 -8.98
N ASP A 151 13.07 11.69 -7.85
CA ASP A 151 11.66 11.49 -7.53
C ASP A 151 10.93 12.85 -7.44
N ARG A 152 11.54 13.89 -6.83
CA ARG A 152 10.96 15.24 -6.75
C ARG A 152 10.75 15.93 -8.09
N LYS A 153 11.51 15.54 -9.12
CA LYS A 153 11.36 16.11 -10.46
C LYS A 153 10.18 15.53 -11.22
N ARG A 154 9.68 14.37 -10.80
CA ARG A 154 8.73 13.54 -11.56
C ARG A 154 7.47 13.18 -10.79
N HIS A 155 7.51 13.27 -9.49
CA HIS A 155 6.46 12.80 -8.60
C HIS A 155 6.23 13.77 -7.46
N THR A 156 5.06 13.73 -6.88
CA THR A 156 4.79 14.41 -5.61
C THR A 156 5.51 13.69 -4.49
N VAL A 157 6.34 14.38 -3.74
CA VAL A 157 7.08 13.82 -2.60
C VAL A 157 6.63 14.54 -1.32
N SER A 158 6.31 13.77 -0.29
CA SER A 158 5.88 14.31 1.00
C SER A 158 7.01 15.07 1.71
N ASP A 159 6.62 16.05 2.55
CA ASP A 159 7.58 16.94 3.22
C ASP A 159 8.42 16.24 4.28
N LYS A 160 7.88 15.26 4.97
CA LYS A 160 8.50 14.65 6.16
C LYS A 160 9.14 13.29 5.93
N GLY A 161 8.50 12.45 5.18
CA GLY A 161 8.86 11.03 5.13
C GLY A 161 9.47 10.57 3.82
N GLY A 162 9.53 11.43 2.82
CA GLY A 162 9.96 11.04 1.49
C GLY A 162 9.05 9.97 0.90
N VAL A 163 7.73 10.05 1.20
CA VAL A 163 6.72 9.24 0.52
C VAL A 163 6.53 9.81 -0.87
N VAL A 164 6.69 8.97 -1.88
CA VAL A 164 6.50 9.36 -3.27
C VAL A 164 5.10 8.96 -3.71
N VAL A 165 4.38 9.90 -4.32
CA VAL A 165 3.06 9.63 -4.90
C VAL A 165 3.17 9.72 -6.41
N THR A 166 2.81 8.66 -7.10
CA THR A 166 2.76 8.61 -8.58
C THR A 166 1.31 8.48 -9.05
N THR A 167 0.91 9.32 -9.99
CA THR A 167 -0.43 9.41 -10.56
C THR A 167 -0.40 9.18 -12.06
N GLU A 168 -1.57 9.03 -12.71
CA GLU A 168 -1.65 8.90 -14.17
C GLU A 168 -1.16 10.13 -14.93
N ASP A 169 -1.33 11.31 -14.34
CA ASP A 169 -0.94 12.58 -14.95
C ASP A 169 0.58 12.81 -15.00
N GLU A 170 1.33 11.94 -14.32
CA GLU A 170 2.79 11.97 -14.25
C GLU A 170 3.38 10.70 -14.90
N PRO A 171 3.29 10.55 -16.22
CA PRO A 171 3.83 9.35 -16.88
C PRO A 171 5.33 9.27 -16.63
N TYR A 172 5.77 8.09 -16.20
CA TYR A 172 7.20 7.81 -16.02
C TYR A 172 7.93 7.95 -17.37
N VAL A 173 8.54 9.10 -17.60
CA VAL A 173 9.42 9.38 -18.74
C VAL A 173 10.85 9.31 -18.24
N GLY A 174 11.46 8.15 -18.20
CA GLY A 174 12.84 7.99 -17.77
C GLY A 174 13.50 6.79 -18.38
N GLU A 175 14.74 6.96 -18.82
CA GLU A 175 15.62 5.84 -19.14
C GLU A 175 15.89 5.07 -17.84
N VAL A 176 15.75 3.75 -17.92
CA VAL A 176 16.12 2.84 -16.84
C VAL A 176 17.64 2.89 -16.75
N PRO A 177 18.24 3.25 -15.59
CA PRO A 177 19.68 3.11 -15.46
C PRO A 177 20.06 1.64 -15.65
N PRO A 178 21.18 1.37 -16.31
CA PRO A 178 21.62 0.04 -16.68
C PRO A 178 21.82 -0.92 -15.51
#